data_f461dcd67165684fb0da1ad0307276c6
#
_entry.id   f461dcd67165684fb0da1ad0307276c6
#
_cell.length_a   1.000
_cell.length_b   1.000
_cell.length_c   1.000
_cell.angle_alpha   90.00
_cell.angle_beta   90.00
_cell.angle_gamma   90.00
#
_symmetry.space_group_name_H-M   'P 1'
#
loop_
_entity.id
_entity.type
_entity.pdbx_description
1 polymer ?
#
loop_
_entity_poly.entity_id
_entity_poly.type
_entity_poly.pdbx_seq_one_letter_code
_entity_poly.pdbx_strand_id
1 'polypeptide(L)'
;MIDDRRGSSCTARVTKQAACSKERPSWDDYFMSIAQQVGTRSTCTRRHIGALVVRDKRILATGYNNVPSGVEHCTTRGCLRDELGIPSGERHELCRGIHAEQNAVVQAAKYGIAIDGASMYTTTQPCSLCGKIMINAGIKEIVFVGEYPDDLSRSMLEEAGVELRQVDLPSASLSAACTC
;
A
#
# COMPACT_ATOMS: atom_id res chain seq x y z
N MET A 1 4.03 -73.35 4.12
CA MET A 1 4.56 -72.21 3.43
C MET A 1 3.73 -71.01 3.86
N ILE A 2 4.21 -70.29 4.86
CA ILE A 2 3.50 -69.12 5.42
C ILE A 2 4.43 -67.93 5.27
N ASP A 3 3.96 -66.94 4.52
CA ASP A 3 4.66 -65.74 4.13
C ASP A 3 4.60 -64.72 5.30
N ASP A 4 5.77 -64.36 5.82
CA ASP A 4 5.95 -63.44 6.95
C ASP A 4 6.14 -62.02 6.39
N ARG A 5 5.06 -61.21 6.37
CA ARG A 5 5.12 -59.77 6.00
C ARG A 5 5.40 -58.94 7.24
N ARG A 6 6.66 -58.55 7.40
CA ARG A 6 7.09 -57.58 8.41
C ARG A 6 6.48 -56.19 8.15
N GLY A 7 5.65 -55.76 9.08
CA GLY A 7 5.12 -54.43 9.11
C GLY A 7 6.20 -53.37 9.41
N SER A 8 6.43 -52.50 8.48
CA SER A 8 7.24 -51.29 8.67
C SER A 8 6.45 -50.26 9.47
N SER A 9 6.79 -50.07 10.76
CA SER A 9 6.21 -49.01 11.58
C SER A 9 6.82 -47.66 11.16
N CYS A 10 6.07 -46.86 10.45
CA CYS A 10 6.39 -45.48 10.18
C CYS A 10 6.14 -44.64 11.45
N THR A 11 7.19 -44.42 12.26
CA THR A 11 7.14 -43.47 13.37
C THR A 11 7.24 -42.08 12.80
N ALA A 12 6.10 -41.47 12.54
CA ALA A 12 6.01 -40.04 12.18
C ALA A 12 6.54 -39.21 13.36
N ARG A 13 7.70 -38.56 13.17
CA ARG A 13 8.17 -37.51 14.05
C ARG A 13 7.19 -36.35 13.99
N VAL A 14 6.44 -36.17 15.07
CA VAL A 14 5.66 -34.96 15.31
C VAL A 14 6.66 -33.83 15.51
N THR A 15 6.97 -33.08 14.45
CA THR A 15 7.68 -31.81 14.56
C THR A 15 6.75 -30.86 15.31
N LYS A 16 7.22 -30.27 16.42
CA LYS A 16 6.53 -29.22 17.14
C LYS A 16 6.14 -28.14 16.14
N GLN A 17 4.85 -28.03 15.82
CA GLN A 17 4.31 -26.90 15.09
C GLN A 17 4.67 -25.63 15.85
N ALA A 18 5.27 -24.67 15.17
CA ALA A 18 5.49 -23.35 15.71
C ALA A 18 4.15 -22.82 16.19
N ALA A 19 4.08 -22.43 17.47
CA ALA A 19 2.87 -21.87 18.05
C ALA A 19 2.45 -20.67 17.22
N CYS A 20 1.26 -20.73 16.61
CA CYS A 20 0.65 -19.58 15.94
C CYS A 20 0.53 -18.46 16.98
N SER A 21 1.25 -17.36 16.79
CA SER A 21 1.13 -16.23 17.71
C SER A 21 -0.30 -15.70 17.63
N LYS A 22 -1.03 -15.78 18.73
CA LYS A 22 -2.42 -15.26 18.85
C LYS A 22 -2.46 -13.74 18.93
N GLU A 23 -1.35 -13.08 18.71
CA GLU A 23 -1.25 -11.65 18.84
C GLU A 23 -1.90 -10.95 17.62
N ARG A 24 -2.87 -10.09 17.92
CA ARG A 24 -3.56 -9.32 16.90
C ARG A 24 -2.60 -8.25 16.35
N PRO A 25 -2.47 -8.08 15.02
CA PRO A 25 -1.65 -7.02 14.45
C PRO A 25 -2.11 -5.64 14.93
N SER A 26 -1.20 -4.70 15.04
CA SER A 26 -1.52 -3.30 15.27
C SER A 26 -2.43 -2.76 14.15
N TRP A 27 -3.12 -1.65 14.39
CA TRP A 27 -3.91 -1.02 13.32
C TRP A 27 -3.04 -0.52 12.17
N ASP A 28 -1.82 -0.09 12.46
CA ASP A 28 -0.87 0.34 11.42
C ASP A 28 -0.42 -0.84 10.57
N ASP A 29 -0.03 -1.97 11.18
CA ASP A 29 0.33 -3.18 10.45
C ASP A 29 -0.83 -3.69 9.59
N TYR A 30 -2.04 -3.66 10.15
CA TYR A 30 -3.24 -4.10 9.44
C TYR A 30 -3.52 -3.22 8.21
N PHE A 31 -3.59 -1.90 8.38
CA PHE A 31 -3.88 -1.01 7.25
C PHE A 31 -2.73 -0.94 6.26
N MET A 32 -1.48 -0.95 6.72
CA MET A 32 -0.33 -0.94 5.82
C MET A 32 -0.23 -2.21 4.99
N SER A 33 -0.55 -3.38 5.56
CA SER A 33 -0.60 -4.64 4.79
C SER A 33 -1.69 -4.61 3.71
N ILE A 34 -2.84 -4.00 3.99
CA ILE A 34 -3.89 -3.81 2.99
C ILE A 34 -3.45 -2.81 1.92
N ALA A 35 -2.78 -1.69 2.31
CA ALA A 35 -2.24 -0.74 1.36
C ALA A 35 -1.23 -1.40 0.40
N GLN A 36 -0.36 -2.27 0.90
CA GLN A 36 0.55 -3.06 0.08
C GLN A 36 -0.22 -3.95 -0.91
N GLN A 37 -1.24 -4.66 -0.42
CA GLN A 37 -2.08 -5.51 -1.27
C GLN A 37 -2.81 -4.71 -2.35
N VAL A 38 -3.32 -3.51 -2.02
CA VAL A 38 -3.92 -2.59 -2.99
C VAL A 38 -2.91 -2.18 -4.05
N GLY A 39 -1.66 -1.89 -3.66
CA GLY A 39 -0.56 -1.54 -4.55
C GLY A 39 -0.25 -2.60 -5.61
N THR A 40 -0.52 -3.89 -5.34
CA THR A 40 -0.29 -4.98 -6.31
C THR A 40 -1.16 -4.85 -7.57
N ARG A 41 -2.21 -4.04 -7.55
CA ARG A 41 -3.05 -3.74 -8.71
C ARG A 41 -2.45 -2.72 -9.66
N SER A 42 -1.35 -2.07 -9.28
CA SER A 42 -0.65 -1.11 -10.14
C SER A 42 -0.11 -1.77 -11.42
N THR A 43 -0.24 -1.09 -12.53
CA THR A 43 0.39 -1.45 -13.81
C THR A 43 1.58 -0.55 -14.16
N CYS A 44 2.07 0.21 -13.18
CA CYS A 44 3.28 1.01 -13.34
C CYS A 44 4.51 0.10 -13.42
N THR A 45 5.38 0.33 -14.41
CA THR A 45 6.62 -0.43 -14.58
C THR A 45 7.74 -0.02 -13.63
N ARG A 46 7.58 1.11 -12.91
CA ARG A 46 8.61 1.65 -12.01
C ARG A 46 8.35 1.33 -10.54
N ARG A 47 7.12 1.56 -10.06
CA ARG A 47 6.75 1.41 -8.64
C ARG A 47 5.31 0.95 -8.51
N HIS A 48 5.05 0.11 -7.50
CA HIS A 48 3.70 -0.31 -7.11
C HIS A 48 3.38 0.35 -5.77
N ILE A 49 2.53 1.35 -5.79
CA ILE A 49 2.13 2.12 -4.62
C ILE A 49 0.65 1.90 -4.36
N GLY A 50 0.32 1.66 -3.09
CA GLY A 50 -1.06 1.56 -2.61
C GLY A 50 -1.32 2.60 -1.54
N ALA A 51 -2.56 3.08 -1.49
CA ALA A 51 -3.04 4.03 -0.51
C ALA A 51 -4.44 3.67 -0.01
N LEU A 52 -4.71 3.96 1.27
CA LEU A 52 -6.01 3.81 1.91
C LEU A 52 -6.39 5.12 2.59
N VAL A 53 -7.67 5.49 2.49
CA VAL A 53 -8.27 6.51 3.35
C VAL A 53 -9.01 5.80 4.47
N VAL A 54 -8.67 6.09 5.71
CA VAL A 54 -9.20 5.42 6.91
C VAL A 54 -9.78 6.46 7.88
N ARG A 55 -10.95 6.20 8.42
CA ARG A 55 -11.53 6.96 9.53
C ARG A 55 -12.28 6.00 10.46
N ASP A 56 -12.14 6.21 11.77
CA ASP A 56 -12.78 5.37 12.80
C ASP A 56 -12.50 3.87 12.61
N LYS A 57 -11.24 3.55 12.23
CA LYS A 57 -10.81 2.17 11.92
C LYS A 57 -11.60 1.51 10.76
N ARG A 58 -12.15 2.31 9.87
CA ARG A 58 -12.87 1.87 8.66
C ARG A 58 -12.15 2.38 7.42
N ILE A 59 -11.95 1.53 6.44
CA ILE A 59 -11.46 1.91 5.13
C ILE A 59 -12.60 2.58 4.37
N LEU A 60 -12.42 3.84 3.99
CA LEU A 60 -13.38 4.64 3.24
C LEU A 60 -13.13 4.56 1.73
N ALA A 61 -11.87 4.61 1.33
CA ALA A 61 -11.47 4.53 -0.07
C ALA A 61 -10.09 3.87 -0.19
N THR A 62 -9.80 3.34 -1.36
CA THR A 62 -8.51 2.76 -1.72
C THR A 62 -8.02 3.38 -3.02
N GLY A 63 -6.70 3.41 -3.21
CA GLY A 63 -6.09 3.85 -4.45
C GLY A 63 -4.78 3.13 -4.70
N TYR A 64 -4.46 2.94 -5.96
CA TYR A 64 -3.15 2.48 -6.40
C TYR A 64 -2.70 3.35 -7.58
N ASN A 65 -1.40 3.48 -7.77
CA ASN A 65 -0.89 4.27 -8.88
C ASN A 65 -1.13 3.54 -10.20
N ASN A 66 -1.81 4.21 -11.11
CA ASN A 66 -2.19 3.63 -12.41
C ASN A 66 -2.51 4.73 -13.42
N VAL A 67 -2.60 4.39 -14.70
CA VAL A 67 -3.15 5.28 -15.71
C VAL A 67 -4.66 5.48 -15.47
N PRO A 68 -5.24 6.64 -15.87
CA PRO A 68 -6.67 6.87 -15.79
C PRO A 68 -7.49 5.82 -16.55
N SER A 69 -8.76 5.64 -16.16
CA SER A 69 -9.68 4.73 -16.83
C SER A 69 -9.80 5.04 -18.33
N GLY A 70 -9.70 4.01 -19.16
CA GLY A 70 -9.75 4.14 -20.63
C GLY A 70 -8.41 4.49 -21.28
N VAL A 71 -7.35 4.72 -20.48
CA VAL A 71 -5.99 4.93 -21.00
C VAL A 71 -5.21 3.62 -20.95
N GLU A 72 -4.45 3.32 -22.00
CA GLU A 72 -3.64 2.11 -22.10
C GLU A 72 -2.58 2.04 -21.00
N HIS A 73 -2.45 0.87 -20.37
CA HIS A 73 -1.56 0.63 -19.24
C HIS A 73 -0.07 0.74 -19.60
N CYS A 74 0.75 1.17 -18.63
CA CYS A 74 2.20 1.26 -18.83
C CYS A 74 2.85 -0.10 -19.09
N THR A 75 2.30 -1.19 -18.59
CA THR A 75 2.75 -2.55 -18.89
C THR A 75 2.62 -2.93 -20.37
N THR A 76 1.70 -2.32 -21.11
CA THR A 76 1.47 -2.54 -22.54
C THR A 76 2.14 -1.45 -23.38
N ARG A 77 1.86 -0.17 -23.04
CA ARG A 77 2.31 1.00 -23.81
C ARG A 77 3.79 1.36 -23.57
N GLY A 78 4.36 1.02 -22.42
CA GLY A 78 5.63 1.54 -21.95
C GLY A 78 5.47 2.78 -21.04
N CYS A 79 6.55 3.15 -20.38
CA CYS A 79 6.59 4.31 -19.51
C CYS A 79 7.16 5.51 -20.28
N LEU A 80 6.35 6.55 -20.49
CA LEU A 80 6.79 7.78 -21.16
C LEU A 80 8.01 8.42 -20.51
N ARG A 81 8.11 8.36 -19.17
CA ARG A 81 9.26 8.90 -18.43
C ARG A 81 10.54 8.07 -18.67
N ASP A 82 10.42 6.76 -18.90
CA ASP A 82 11.57 5.91 -19.32
C ASP A 82 11.99 6.23 -20.75
N GLU A 83 11.03 6.38 -21.67
CA GLU A 83 11.27 6.79 -23.05
C GLU A 83 12.02 8.13 -23.14
N LEU A 84 11.75 9.05 -22.23
CA LEU A 84 12.39 10.37 -22.14
C LEU A 84 13.65 10.40 -21.26
N GLY A 85 14.09 9.26 -20.71
CA GLY A 85 15.27 9.19 -19.84
C GLY A 85 15.11 9.94 -18.50
N ILE A 86 13.88 10.15 -18.01
CA ILE A 86 13.62 10.93 -16.81
C ILE A 86 13.83 10.07 -15.55
N PRO A 87 14.66 10.51 -14.59
CA PRO A 87 14.89 9.80 -13.35
C PRO A 87 13.62 9.58 -12.51
N SER A 88 13.69 8.64 -11.58
CA SER A 88 12.60 8.41 -10.62
C SER A 88 12.47 9.63 -9.69
N GLY A 89 11.26 10.09 -9.42
CA GLY A 89 11.00 11.25 -8.56
C GLY A 89 10.90 12.59 -9.31
N GLU A 90 11.24 12.64 -10.59
CA GLU A 90 11.24 13.88 -11.37
C GLU A 90 10.11 13.91 -12.42
N ARG A 91 9.73 15.14 -12.81
CA ARG A 91 8.81 15.41 -13.93
C ARG A 91 7.52 14.58 -13.84
N HIS A 92 6.85 14.64 -12.67
CA HIS A 92 5.59 13.92 -12.45
C HIS A 92 4.47 14.34 -13.40
N GLU A 93 4.50 15.57 -13.90
CA GLU A 93 3.56 16.09 -14.88
C GLU A 93 3.60 15.36 -16.22
N LEU A 94 4.72 14.69 -16.53
CA LEU A 94 4.86 13.85 -17.72
C LEU A 94 4.48 12.38 -17.47
N CYS A 95 4.15 12.03 -16.22
CA CYS A 95 3.65 10.70 -15.93
C CYS A 95 2.22 10.53 -16.44
N ARG A 96 1.97 9.48 -17.21
CA ARG A 96 0.61 9.15 -17.68
C ARG A 96 -0.29 8.63 -16.54
N GLY A 97 0.31 8.27 -15.43
CA GLY A 97 -0.39 7.72 -14.26
C GLY A 97 -0.82 8.78 -13.26
N ILE A 98 -1.89 8.49 -12.54
CA ILE A 98 -2.31 9.16 -11.32
C ILE A 98 -1.63 8.44 -10.13
N HIS A 99 -1.25 9.19 -9.10
CA HIS A 99 -0.66 8.60 -7.90
C HIS A 99 -1.70 7.86 -7.05
N ALA A 100 -1.27 6.96 -6.19
CA ALA A 100 -2.16 6.15 -5.35
C ALA A 100 -3.04 7.00 -4.43
N GLU A 101 -2.45 8.01 -3.80
CA GLU A 101 -3.12 8.94 -2.89
C GLU A 101 -4.16 9.78 -3.64
N GLN A 102 -3.79 10.31 -4.81
CA GLN A 102 -4.71 11.04 -5.68
C GLN A 102 -5.88 10.15 -6.11
N ASN A 103 -5.58 8.90 -6.49
CA ASN A 103 -6.60 7.95 -6.90
C ASN A 103 -7.56 7.64 -5.75
N ALA A 104 -7.07 7.47 -4.52
CA ALA A 104 -7.92 7.25 -3.34
C ALA A 104 -8.86 8.43 -3.10
N VAL A 105 -8.36 9.68 -3.18
CA VAL A 105 -9.19 10.89 -3.04
C VAL A 105 -10.22 11.01 -4.18
N VAL A 106 -9.82 10.75 -5.42
CA VAL A 106 -10.71 10.76 -6.58
C VAL A 106 -11.80 9.70 -6.46
N GLN A 107 -11.48 8.48 -5.97
CA GLN A 107 -12.49 7.45 -5.72
C GLN A 107 -13.49 7.90 -4.66
N ALA A 108 -13.02 8.47 -3.55
CA ALA A 108 -13.92 9.02 -2.54
C ALA A 108 -14.84 10.09 -3.12
N ALA A 109 -14.30 11.04 -3.88
CA ALA A 109 -15.09 12.10 -4.52
C ALA A 109 -16.12 11.53 -5.52
N LYS A 110 -15.73 10.55 -6.34
CA LYS A 110 -16.60 9.91 -7.35
C LYS A 110 -17.81 9.22 -6.72
N TYR A 111 -17.63 8.63 -5.54
CA TYR A 111 -18.70 7.89 -4.85
C TYR A 111 -19.35 8.68 -3.70
N GLY A 112 -19.06 9.97 -3.57
CA GLY A 112 -19.66 10.83 -2.55
C GLY A 112 -19.29 10.45 -1.12
N ILE A 113 -18.08 9.91 -0.91
CA ILE A 113 -17.60 9.49 0.40
C ILE A 113 -16.86 10.66 1.04
N ALA A 114 -17.37 11.17 2.16
CA ALA A 114 -16.72 12.23 2.91
C ALA A 114 -15.45 11.70 3.61
N ILE A 115 -14.30 12.31 3.30
CA ILE A 115 -12.99 11.93 3.85
C ILE A 115 -12.36 12.99 4.74
N ASP A 116 -13.04 14.07 5.01
CA ASP A 116 -12.59 15.11 5.93
C ASP A 116 -12.32 14.52 7.32
N GLY A 117 -11.17 14.87 7.92
CA GLY A 117 -10.73 14.33 9.21
C GLY A 117 -10.18 12.90 9.17
N ALA A 118 -10.05 12.28 7.99
CA ALA A 118 -9.52 10.93 7.85
C ALA A 118 -7.98 10.89 7.91
N SER A 119 -7.44 9.67 8.12
CA SER A 119 -6.02 9.34 7.96
C SER A 119 -5.77 8.70 6.58
N MET A 120 -4.61 9.01 5.98
CA MET A 120 -4.12 8.37 4.75
C MET A 120 -3.00 7.40 5.11
N TYR A 121 -3.16 6.11 4.77
CA TYR A 121 -2.08 5.12 4.80
C TYR A 121 -1.54 4.95 3.39
N THR A 122 -0.23 5.10 3.20
CA THR A 122 0.39 4.97 1.88
C THR A 122 1.74 4.25 1.96
N THR A 123 2.05 3.43 0.96
CA THR A 123 3.27 2.61 0.94
C THR A 123 4.53 3.39 0.57
N THR A 124 4.46 4.71 0.45
CA THR A 124 5.60 5.63 0.26
C THR A 124 5.26 7.00 0.80
N GLN A 125 6.26 7.81 1.14
CA GLN A 125 6.04 9.22 1.49
C GLN A 125 5.39 9.95 0.30
N PRO A 126 4.31 10.73 0.53
CA PRO A 126 3.64 11.45 -0.56
C PRO A 126 4.48 12.61 -1.09
N CYS A 127 4.40 12.81 -2.40
CA CYS A 127 5.01 13.98 -3.06
C CYS A 127 4.17 15.25 -2.85
N SER A 128 4.73 16.40 -3.18
CA SER A 128 4.09 17.72 -3.04
C SER A 128 2.76 17.85 -3.79
N LEU A 129 2.61 17.17 -4.95
CA LEU A 129 1.33 17.14 -5.67
C LEU A 129 0.25 16.41 -4.87
N CYS A 130 0.59 15.26 -4.27
CA CYS A 130 -0.34 14.51 -3.43
C CYS A 130 -0.63 15.25 -2.12
N GLY A 131 0.40 15.85 -1.49
CA GLY A 131 0.26 16.64 -0.27
C GLY A 131 -0.78 17.75 -0.40
N LYS A 132 -0.70 18.57 -1.46
CA LYS A 132 -1.67 19.65 -1.74
C LYS A 132 -3.12 19.14 -1.83
N ILE A 133 -3.33 18.01 -2.49
CA ILE A 133 -4.67 17.42 -2.64
C ILE A 133 -5.18 16.91 -1.29
N MET A 134 -4.33 16.22 -0.52
CA MET A 134 -4.70 15.67 0.78
C MET A 134 -5.02 16.76 1.81
N ILE A 135 -4.26 17.86 1.84
CA ILE A 135 -4.55 19.03 2.68
C ILE A 135 -5.97 19.55 2.37
N ASN A 136 -6.26 19.81 1.09
CA ASN A 136 -7.57 20.35 0.68
C ASN A 136 -8.72 19.34 0.84
N ALA A 137 -8.41 18.03 0.84
CA ALA A 137 -9.38 16.98 1.12
C ALA A 137 -9.65 16.79 2.63
N GLY A 138 -8.97 17.53 3.50
CA GLY A 138 -9.14 17.49 4.95
C GLY A 138 -8.48 16.30 5.64
N ILE A 139 -7.49 15.66 5.01
CA ILE A 139 -6.71 14.60 5.66
C ILE A 139 -5.93 15.20 6.84
N LYS A 140 -5.99 14.54 8.00
CA LYS A 140 -5.38 15.02 9.25
C LYS A 140 -4.10 14.28 9.63
N GLU A 141 -3.96 13.06 9.16
CA GLU A 141 -2.81 12.21 9.44
C GLU A 141 -2.39 11.47 8.18
N ILE A 142 -1.09 11.34 7.98
CA ILE A 142 -0.52 10.52 6.90
C ILE A 142 0.45 9.52 7.53
N VAL A 143 0.12 8.24 7.42
CA VAL A 143 0.97 7.13 7.84
C VAL A 143 1.62 6.53 6.60
N PHE A 144 2.94 6.49 6.56
CA PHE A 144 3.66 6.06 5.36
C PHE A 144 4.85 5.17 5.68
N VAL A 145 5.29 4.43 4.66
CA VAL A 145 6.49 3.59 4.68
C VAL A 145 7.48 4.12 3.66
N GLY A 146 8.76 3.91 3.92
CA GLY A 146 9.83 4.31 3.01
C GLY A 146 10.03 5.82 2.98
N GLU A 147 11.08 6.22 2.31
CA GLU A 147 11.42 7.63 2.13
C GLU A 147 11.19 8.05 0.68
N TYR A 148 10.71 9.25 0.52
CA TYR A 148 10.69 9.98 -0.74
C TYR A 148 11.12 11.41 -0.43
N PRO A 149 12.32 11.85 -0.83
CA PRO A 149 12.85 13.15 -0.47
C PRO A 149 12.07 14.26 -1.22
N ASP A 150 11.03 14.77 -0.60
CA ASP A 150 10.27 15.93 -1.08
C ASP A 150 10.06 16.88 0.10
N ASP A 151 11.05 17.75 0.32
CA ASP A 151 11.05 18.71 1.43
C ASP A 151 9.88 19.69 1.32
N LEU A 152 9.47 20.05 0.10
CA LEU A 152 8.32 20.91 -0.12
C LEU A 152 7.03 20.22 0.36
N SER A 153 6.88 18.92 0.07
CA SER A 153 5.73 18.14 0.56
C SER A 153 5.66 18.16 2.08
N ARG A 154 6.79 17.85 2.73
CA ARG A 154 6.87 17.83 4.20
C ARG A 154 6.54 19.19 4.80
N SER A 155 7.19 20.25 4.34
CA SER A 155 6.97 21.62 4.84
C SER A 155 5.52 22.06 4.72
N MET A 156 4.87 21.80 3.58
CA MET A 156 3.47 22.17 3.37
C MET A 156 2.50 21.39 4.24
N LEU A 157 2.74 20.10 4.45
CA LEU A 157 1.92 19.25 5.30
C LEU A 157 2.04 19.68 6.78
N GLU A 158 3.25 19.99 7.24
CA GLU A 158 3.52 20.49 8.58
C GLU A 158 2.85 21.87 8.82
N GLU A 159 2.97 22.81 7.86
CA GLU A 159 2.32 24.13 7.92
C GLU A 159 0.79 24.01 7.99
N ALA A 160 0.22 23.03 7.27
CA ALA A 160 -1.21 22.75 7.29
C ALA A 160 -1.68 22.00 8.55
N GLY A 161 -0.77 21.61 9.45
CA GLY A 161 -1.08 20.86 10.66
C GLY A 161 -1.46 19.40 10.40
N VAL A 162 -0.99 18.81 9.30
CA VAL A 162 -1.18 17.39 8.99
C VAL A 162 -0.11 16.58 9.71
N GLU A 163 -0.50 15.63 10.53
CA GLU A 163 0.42 14.75 11.22
C GLU A 163 1.08 13.77 10.25
N LEU A 164 2.42 13.74 10.23
CA LEU A 164 3.22 12.82 9.42
C LEU A 164 3.83 11.74 10.32
N ARG A 165 3.50 10.49 10.05
CA ARG A 165 3.99 9.36 10.84
C ARG A 165 4.56 8.28 9.93
N GLN A 166 5.88 8.09 10.04
CA GLN A 166 6.57 7.01 9.34
C GLN A 166 6.49 5.73 10.17
N VAL A 167 6.18 4.61 9.51
CA VAL A 167 6.13 3.29 10.11
C VAL A 167 6.96 2.30 9.30
N ASP A 168 7.36 1.21 9.92
CA ASP A 168 8.02 0.12 9.22
C ASP A 168 7.01 -0.71 8.41
N LEU A 169 7.53 -1.43 7.41
CA LEU A 169 6.71 -2.43 6.73
C LEU A 169 6.32 -3.53 7.70
N PRO A 170 5.04 -3.97 7.72
CA PRO A 170 4.63 -5.13 8.49
C PRO A 170 5.53 -6.32 8.16
N SER A 171 6.07 -6.98 9.19
CA SER A 171 6.83 -8.20 8.98
C SER A 171 5.95 -9.22 8.22
N ALA A 172 6.52 -9.94 7.26
CA ALA A 172 5.80 -10.88 6.37
C ALA A 172 5.08 -12.05 7.06
N SER A 173 4.93 -12.02 8.39
CA SER A 173 4.31 -13.05 9.21
C SER A 173 2.78 -13.16 9.11
N LEU A 174 2.11 -12.23 8.38
CA LEU A 174 0.65 -12.31 8.15
C LEU A 174 0.22 -13.42 7.18
N SER A 175 1.17 -14.12 6.54
CA SER A 175 0.88 -15.19 5.57
C SER A 175 0.88 -16.61 6.18
N ALA A 176 1.15 -16.77 7.46
CA ALA A 176 0.99 -18.09 8.10
C ALA A 176 -0.51 -18.34 8.36
N ALA A 177 -1.24 -18.73 7.32
CA ALA A 177 -2.53 -19.34 7.50
C ALA A 177 -2.36 -20.54 8.45
N CYS A 178 -2.93 -20.46 9.66
CA CYS A 178 -3.12 -21.62 10.49
C CYS A 178 -4.02 -22.57 9.70
N THR A 179 -3.43 -23.56 9.04
CA THR A 179 -4.19 -24.71 8.55
C THR A 179 -4.60 -25.53 9.75
N CYS A 180 -5.88 -25.48 10.09
CA CYS A 180 -6.52 -26.43 11.01
C CYS A 180 -6.55 -27.83 10.41
#